data_1c2d7aa6ea64ec41e7c24579965281c6
#
_entry.id   1c2d7aa6ea64ec41e7c24579965281c6
#
_cell.length_a   1.000
_cell.length_b   1.000
_cell.length_c   1.000
_cell.angle_alpha   90.00
_cell.angle_beta   90.00
_cell.angle_gamma   90.00
#
_symmetry.space_group_name_H-M   'P 1'
#
loop_
_entity.id
_entity.type
_entity.pdbx_description
1 polymer ?
#
loop_
_entity_poly.entity_id
_entity_poly.type
_entity_poly.pdbx_seq_one_letter_code
_entity_poly.pdbx_strand_id
1 'polypeptide(L)'
;PEEYRVSIRKIRLDFFMLRQIISNGLPAGVQNSIIALANVVVQSNINSFGKMAMAGCGSYAKVEGFAFLPVTCFALSITTFTSQNIGAKKYDRVKKGARFGVLCSITLAELVGILMFLFIPHLISAFNRTPEVIQCGTSQARIDTLFYFLLAFSHCAAGILRGAGKSIVPMIVMMVCRSEE
;
A
#
# COMPACT_ATOMS: atom_id res chain seq x y z
N PRO A 1 32.51 -6.20 -2.25
CA PRO A 1 32.64 -6.66 -3.63
C PRO A 1 32.65 -5.45 -4.54
N GLU A 2 33.70 -5.28 -5.34
CA GLU A 2 33.89 -4.13 -6.24
C GLU A 2 32.87 -4.07 -7.39
N GLU A 3 32.20 -5.19 -7.66
CA GLU A 3 31.21 -5.32 -8.74
C GLU A 3 29.95 -4.43 -8.57
N TYR A 4 29.64 -3.99 -7.34
CA TYR A 4 28.47 -3.15 -7.05
C TYR A 4 28.80 -1.68 -6.80
N ARG A 5 30.06 -1.28 -7.03
CA ARG A 5 30.51 0.10 -6.83
C ARG A 5 30.05 1.00 -7.97
N VAL A 6 29.07 1.84 -7.72
CA VAL A 6 28.58 2.82 -8.71
C VAL A 6 29.64 3.92 -8.88
N SER A 7 30.19 4.04 -10.08
CA SER A 7 31.11 5.13 -10.46
C SER A 7 30.37 6.16 -11.29
N ILE A 8 30.24 7.38 -10.79
CA ILE A 8 29.52 8.48 -11.48
C ILE A 8 30.09 8.74 -12.87
N ARG A 9 31.41 8.57 -13.06
CA ARG A 9 32.09 8.74 -14.36
C ARG A 9 31.77 7.68 -15.40
N LYS A 10 31.20 6.53 -14.99
CA LYS A 10 30.85 5.41 -15.87
C LYS A 10 29.35 5.32 -16.16
N ILE A 11 28.55 6.26 -15.65
CA ILE A 11 27.10 6.30 -15.91
C ILE A 11 26.90 6.60 -17.41
N ARG A 12 26.23 5.67 -18.10
CA ARG A 12 25.80 5.82 -19.50
C ARG A 12 24.29 5.65 -19.55
N LEU A 13 23.62 6.49 -20.36
CA LEU A 13 22.21 6.33 -20.67
C LEU A 13 22.03 5.15 -21.62
N ASP A 14 21.37 4.09 -21.15
CA ASP A 14 20.94 2.96 -21.98
C ASP A 14 19.45 3.17 -22.30
N PHE A 15 19.13 3.44 -23.56
CA PHE A 15 17.75 3.69 -24.01
C PHE A 15 16.85 2.47 -23.82
N PHE A 16 17.37 1.25 -23.89
CA PHE A 16 16.59 0.05 -23.66
C PHE A 16 16.16 -0.05 -22.20
N MET A 17 17.09 0.14 -21.27
CA MET A 17 16.80 0.18 -19.84
C MET A 17 15.91 1.36 -19.46
N LEU A 18 16.15 2.53 -20.03
CA LEU A 18 15.33 3.72 -19.81
C LEU A 18 13.87 3.48 -20.23
N ARG A 19 13.64 2.85 -21.40
CA ARG A 19 12.29 2.50 -21.85
C ARG A 19 11.58 1.56 -20.88
N GLN A 20 12.28 0.57 -20.32
CA GLN A 20 11.70 -0.36 -19.33
C GLN A 20 11.36 0.38 -18.02
N ILE A 21 12.22 1.27 -17.56
CA ILE A 21 12.00 2.08 -16.37
C ILE A 21 10.77 2.96 -16.56
N ILE A 22 10.66 3.66 -17.68
CA ILE A 22 9.51 4.54 -17.99
C ILE A 22 8.23 3.70 -18.14
N SER A 23 8.28 2.57 -18.85
CA SER A 23 7.11 1.71 -19.09
C SER A 23 6.50 1.15 -17.78
N ASN A 24 7.30 0.93 -16.76
CA ASN A 24 6.83 0.45 -15.46
C ASN A 24 6.62 1.58 -14.46
N GLY A 25 7.48 2.59 -14.48
CA GLY A 25 7.45 3.70 -13.52
C GLY A 25 6.32 4.70 -13.80
N LEU A 26 6.06 5.03 -15.07
CA LEU A 26 5.01 5.98 -15.43
C LEU A 26 3.60 5.51 -15.01
N PRO A 27 3.18 4.26 -15.29
CA PRO A 27 1.89 3.77 -14.81
C PRO A 27 1.79 3.77 -13.28
N ALA A 28 2.86 3.41 -12.58
CA ALA A 28 2.88 3.45 -11.11
C ALA A 28 2.81 4.89 -10.58
N GLY A 29 3.45 5.85 -11.25
CA GLY A 29 3.36 7.28 -10.92
C GLY A 29 1.94 7.82 -11.11
N VAL A 30 1.30 7.51 -12.25
CA VAL A 30 -0.09 7.89 -12.53
C VAL A 30 -1.03 7.29 -11.48
N GLN A 31 -0.87 6.01 -11.15
CA GLN A 31 -1.65 5.34 -10.09
C GLN A 31 -1.54 6.08 -8.76
N ASN A 32 -0.32 6.41 -8.32
CA ASN A 32 -0.10 7.13 -7.07
C ASN A 32 -0.69 8.55 -7.08
N SER A 33 -0.64 9.24 -8.24
CA SER A 33 -1.25 10.56 -8.39
C SER A 33 -2.78 10.51 -8.26
N ILE A 34 -3.43 9.49 -8.84
CA ILE A 34 -4.87 9.28 -8.72
C ILE A 34 -5.26 9.00 -7.27
N ILE A 35 -4.49 8.15 -6.56
CA ILE A 35 -4.69 7.89 -5.14
C ILE A 35 -4.56 9.19 -4.32
N ALA A 36 -3.55 10.00 -4.61
CA ALA A 36 -3.35 11.26 -3.91
C ALA A 36 -4.50 12.24 -4.14
N LEU A 37 -5.00 12.36 -5.38
CA LEU A 37 -6.17 13.20 -5.70
C LEU A 37 -7.44 12.72 -4.98
N ALA A 38 -7.70 11.41 -5.00
CA ALA A 38 -8.84 10.83 -4.27
C ALA A 38 -8.74 11.11 -2.76
N ASN A 39 -7.55 11.00 -2.17
CA ASN A 39 -7.35 11.34 -0.76
C ASN A 39 -7.64 12.83 -0.47
N VAL A 40 -7.35 13.74 -1.40
CA VAL A 40 -7.70 15.16 -1.26
C VAL A 40 -9.22 15.35 -1.24
N VAL A 41 -9.95 14.65 -2.12
CA VAL A 41 -11.43 14.70 -2.16
C VAL A 41 -12.02 14.16 -0.85
N VAL A 42 -11.56 12.98 -0.39
CA VAL A 42 -11.98 12.39 0.88
C VAL A 42 -11.67 13.33 2.05
N GLN A 43 -10.47 13.93 2.09
CA GLN A 43 -10.11 14.89 3.14
C GLN A 43 -11.00 16.14 3.11
N SER A 44 -11.37 16.62 1.92
CA SER A 44 -12.30 17.74 1.77
C SER A 44 -13.67 17.42 2.35
N ASN A 45 -14.18 16.22 2.10
CA ASN A 45 -15.44 15.74 2.68
C ASN A 45 -15.34 15.61 4.21
N ILE A 46 -14.26 15.03 4.74
CA ILE A 46 -14.03 14.93 6.20
C ILE A 46 -14.03 16.33 6.84
N ASN A 47 -13.44 17.33 6.18
CA ASN A 47 -13.39 18.69 6.67
C ASN A 47 -14.79 19.32 6.80
N SER A 48 -15.78 18.90 5.99
CA SER A 48 -17.16 19.39 6.06
C SER A 48 -17.91 18.90 7.31
N PHE A 49 -17.48 17.80 7.94
CA PHE A 49 -18.06 17.28 9.18
C PHE A 49 -17.58 18.01 10.45
N GLY A 50 -16.67 18.96 10.30
CA GLY A 50 -16.21 19.83 11.38
C GLY A 50 -14.91 19.38 12.04
N LYS A 51 -14.45 20.22 12.99
CA LYS A 51 -13.11 20.10 13.60
C LYS A 51 -12.88 18.79 14.35
N MET A 52 -13.91 18.25 15.01
CA MET A 52 -13.79 17.02 15.81
C MET A 52 -13.61 15.78 14.90
N ALA A 53 -14.38 15.70 13.81
CA ALA A 53 -14.24 14.65 12.82
C ALA A 53 -12.87 14.70 12.15
N MET A 54 -12.42 15.88 11.74
CA MET A 54 -11.10 16.10 11.15
C MET A 54 -9.96 15.63 12.08
N ALA A 55 -10.04 15.99 13.37
CA ALA A 55 -9.04 15.59 14.35
C ALA A 55 -9.07 14.07 14.62
N GLY A 56 -10.25 13.44 14.64
CA GLY A 56 -10.44 12.00 14.81
C GLY A 56 -9.87 11.20 13.66
N CYS A 57 -10.28 11.52 12.43
CA CYS A 57 -9.77 10.88 11.21
C CYS A 57 -8.27 11.11 11.04
N GLY A 58 -7.75 12.30 11.33
CA GLY A 58 -6.32 12.60 11.26
C GLY A 58 -5.50 11.84 12.30
N SER A 59 -6.04 11.61 13.50
CA SER A 59 -5.37 10.78 14.52
C SER A 59 -5.37 9.31 14.11
N TYR A 60 -6.48 8.80 13.59
CA TYR A 60 -6.59 7.46 13.06
C TYR A 60 -5.62 7.24 11.89
N ALA A 61 -5.55 8.13 10.92
CA ALA A 61 -4.65 8.02 9.77
C ALA A 61 -3.17 7.89 10.18
N LYS A 62 -2.75 8.53 11.27
CA LYS A 62 -1.38 8.35 11.80
C LYS A 62 -1.17 6.95 12.35
N VAL A 63 -2.12 6.43 13.12
CA VAL A 63 -2.07 5.07 13.69
C VAL A 63 -2.10 4.04 12.57
N GLU A 64 -2.99 4.20 11.59
CA GLU A 64 -3.12 3.34 10.42
C GLU A 64 -1.82 3.30 9.60
N GLY A 65 -1.17 4.45 9.40
CA GLY A 65 0.09 4.53 8.70
C GLY A 65 1.17 3.60 9.28
N PHE A 66 1.26 3.52 10.61
CA PHE A 66 2.17 2.56 11.29
C PHE A 66 1.68 1.12 11.16
N ALA A 67 0.39 0.87 11.34
CA ALA A 67 -0.21 -0.46 11.25
C ALA A 67 -0.07 -1.08 9.84
N PHE A 68 -0.04 -0.24 8.80
CA PHE A 68 0.04 -0.69 7.42
C PHE A 68 1.48 -0.94 6.91
N LEU A 69 2.51 -0.53 7.66
CA LEU A 69 3.92 -0.75 7.28
C LEU A 69 4.25 -2.22 6.98
N PRO A 70 3.86 -3.21 7.80
CA PRO A 70 4.13 -4.61 7.50
C PRO A 70 3.53 -5.06 6.16
N VAL A 71 2.30 -4.65 5.85
CA VAL A 71 1.61 -5.01 4.59
C VAL A 71 2.36 -4.45 3.38
N THR A 72 2.81 -3.19 3.45
CA THR A 72 3.60 -2.58 2.37
C THR A 72 4.95 -3.25 2.20
N CYS A 73 5.62 -3.64 3.28
CA CYS A 73 6.86 -4.41 3.24
C CYS A 73 6.68 -5.76 2.55
N PHE A 74 5.59 -6.49 2.85
CA PHE A 74 5.26 -7.73 2.16
C PHE A 74 5.01 -7.52 0.67
N ALA A 75 4.24 -6.50 0.29
CA ALA A 75 3.96 -6.17 -1.11
C ALA A 75 5.25 -5.86 -1.90
N LEU A 76 6.18 -5.10 -1.31
CA LEU A 76 7.50 -4.81 -1.90
C LEU A 76 8.36 -6.07 -2.02
N SER A 77 8.38 -6.92 -0.98
CA SER A 77 9.12 -8.17 -0.96
C SER A 77 8.61 -9.13 -2.03
N ILE A 78 7.29 -9.28 -2.18
CA ILE A 78 6.67 -10.10 -3.23
C ILE A 78 6.99 -9.54 -4.62
N THR A 79 6.98 -8.23 -4.81
CA THR A 79 7.34 -7.59 -6.07
C THR A 79 8.76 -7.96 -6.48
N THR A 80 9.72 -7.81 -5.55
CA THR A 80 11.13 -8.13 -5.78
C THR A 80 11.33 -9.63 -6.02
N PHE A 81 10.71 -10.48 -5.19
CA PHE A 81 10.78 -11.93 -5.34
C PHE A 81 10.24 -12.38 -6.70
N THR A 82 9.11 -11.83 -7.13
CA THR A 82 8.47 -12.15 -8.41
C THR A 82 9.36 -11.76 -9.57
N SER A 83 9.88 -10.52 -9.59
CA SER A 83 10.73 -10.03 -10.67
C SER A 83 12.03 -10.84 -10.81
N GLN A 84 12.70 -11.15 -9.70
CA GLN A 84 13.93 -11.94 -9.71
C GLN A 84 13.70 -13.37 -10.21
N ASN A 85 12.64 -14.04 -9.77
CA ASN A 85 12.35 -15.40 -10.18
C ASN A 85 11.82 -15.50 -11.62
N ILE A 86 11.10 -14.49 -12.12
CA ILE A 86 10.72 -14.39 -13.53
C ILE A 86 11.97 -14.17 -14.39
N GLY A 87 12.87 -13.27 -14.00
CA GLY A 87 14.14 -13.05 -14.70
C GLY A 87 15.00 -14.31 -14.76
N ALA A 88 14.99 -15.12 -13.70
CA ALA A 88 15.65 -16.43 -13.65
C ALA A 88 14.85 -17.56 -14.33
N LYS A 89 13.69 -17.29 -14.96
CA LYS A 89 12.78 -18.25 -15.61
C LYS A 89 12.26 -19.36 -14.66
N LYS A 90 12.23 -19.11 -13.34
CA LYS A 90 11.78 -20.07 -12.31
C LYS A 90 10.30 -19.88 -11.97
N TYR A 91 9.42 -20.11 -12.93
CA TYR A 91 7.96 -19.81 -12.80
C TYR A 91 7.26 -20.61 -11.70
N ASP A 92 7.68 -21.85 -11.41
CA ASP A 92 7.10 -22.64 -10.32
C ASP A 92 7.41 -22.04 -8.95
N ARG A 93 8.60 -21.44 -8.78
CA ARG A 93 8.96 -20.70 -7.57
C ARG A 93 8.11 -19.46 -7.43
N VAL A 94 7.85 -18.73 -8.53
CA VAL A 94 6.97 -17.56 -8.53
C VAL A 94 5.58 -17.93 -8.01
N LYS A 95 4.97 -19.01 -8.55
CA LYS A 95 3.62 -19.45 -8.12
C LYS A 95 3.58 -19.82 -6.65
N LYS A 96 4.52 -20.63 -6.18
CA LYS A 96 4.58 -21.05 -4.78
C LYS A 96 4.85 -19.87 -3.84
N GLY A 97 5.84 -19.02 -4.16
CA GLY A 97 6.20 -17.88 -3.35
C GLY A 97 5.11 -16.80 -3.32
N ALA A 98 4.43 -16.55 -4.45
CA ALA A 98 3.31 -15.60 -4.51
C ALA A 98 2.15 -16.08 -3.62
N ARG A 99 1.73 -17.36 -3.70
CA ARG A 99 0.68 -17.91 -2.84
C ARG A 99 1.05 -17.80 -1.37
N PHE A 100 2.25 -18.24 -1.01
CA PHE A 100 2.73 -18.18 0.37
C PHE A 100 2.79 -16.72 0.88
N GLY A 101 3.36 -15.80 0.09
CA GLY A 101 3.48 -14.40 0.48
C GLY A 101 2.14 -13.70 0.63
N VAL A 102 1.15 -13.98 -0.26
CA VAL A 102 -0.21 -13.45 -0.14
C VAL A 102 -0.89 -13.97 1.13
N LEU A 103 -0.80 -15.27 1.41
CA LEU A 103 -1.39 -15.86 2.62
C LEU A 103 -0.76 -15.25 3.89
N CYS A 104 0.56 -15.16 3.96
CA CYS A 104 1.25 -14.54 5.09
C CYS A 104 0.85 -13.07 5.27
N SER A 105 0.74 -12.32 4.17
CA SER A 105 0.34 -10.91 4.23
C SER A 105 -1.09 -10.73 4.73
N ILE A 106 -2.03 -11.56 4.25
CA ILE A 106 -3.42 -11.55 4.72
C ILE A 106 -3.49 -11.90 6.20
N THR A 107 -2.82 -13.00 6.62
CA THR A 107 -2.81 -13.42 8.04
C THR A 107 -2.23 -12.34 8.94
N LEU A 108 -1.13 -11.70 8.51
CA LEU A 108 -0.52 -10.61 9.28
C LEU A 108 -1.43 -9.37 9.32
N ALA A 109 -2.06 -9.01 8.20
CA ALA A 109 -2.99 -7.88 8.13
C ALA A 109 -4.19 -8.08 9.06
N GLU A 110 -4.78 -9.30 9.09
CA GLU A 110 -5.85 -9.63 10.01
C GLU A 110 -5.41 -9.58 11.47
N LEU A 111 -4.23 -10.09 11.79
CA LEU A 111 -3.68 -10.02 13.15
C LEU A 111 -3.50 -8.56 13.59
N VAL A 112 -2.93 -7.73 12.73
CA VAL A 112 -2.81 -6.29 12.99
C VAL A 112 -4.19 -5.63 13.08
N GLY A 113 -5.14 -5.99 12.20
CA GLY A 113 -6.52 -5.51 12.23
C GLY A 113 -7.23 -5.82 13.53
N ILE A 114 -7.10 -7.05 14.04
CA ILE A 114 -7.67 -7.46 15.34
C ILE A 114 -7.04 -6.66 16.48
N LEU A 115 -5.72 -6.51 16.49
CA LEU A 115 -5.03 -5.69 17.50
C LEU A 115 -5.50 -4.23 17.45
N MET A 116 -5.60 -3.68 16.25
CA MET A 116 -6.13 -2.32 16.06
C MET A 116 -7.57 -2.22 16.57
N PHE A 117 -8.46 -3.14 16.19
CA PHE A 117 -9.86 -3.14 16.61
C PHE A 117 -10.01 -3.11 18.13
N LEU A 118 -9.16 -3.87 18.85
CA LEU A 118 -9.19 -3.95 20.32
C LEU A 118 -8.59 -2.70 20.99
N PHE A 119 -7.48 -2.20 20.46
CA PHE A 119 -6.70 -1.16 21.13
C PHE A 119 -6.89 0.26 20.56
N ILE A 120 -7.69 0.43 19.48
CA ILE A 120 -7.81 1.70 18.76
C ILE A 120 -8.22 2.90 19.67
N PRO A 121 -9.14 2.77 20.65
CA PRO A 121 -9.47 3.92 21.51
C PRO A 121 -8.27 4.42 22.31
N HIS A 122 -7.43 3.48 22.78
CA HIS A 122 -6.20 3.81 23.52
C HIS A 122 -5.15 4.44 22.61
N LEU A 123 -5.00 3.91 21.39
CA LEU A 123 -4.06 4.44 20.41
C LEU A 123 -4.42 5.86 19.98
N ILE A 124 -5.70 6.13 19.72
CA ILE A 124 -6.15 7.48 19.37
C ILE A 124 -6.01 8.42 20.58
N SER A 125 -6.29 7.95 21.80
CA SER A 125 -6.16 8.77 23.02
C SER A 125 -4.73 9.25 23.28
N ALA A 126 -3.73 8.53 22.75
CA ALA A 126 -2.34 8.96 22.81
C ALA A 126 -2.06 10.22 21.97
N PHE A 127 -2.84 10.45 20.92
CA PHE A 127 -2.73 11.64 20.05
C PHE A 127 -3.69 12.77 20.44
N ASN A 128 -4.91 12.41 20.88
CA ASN A 128 -5.91 13.39 21.30
C ASN A 128 -6.83 12.78 22.37
N ARG A 129 -6.99 13.48 23.49
CA ARG A 129 -7.78 13.02 24.65
C ARG A 129 -9.23 13.48 24.65
N THR A 130 -9.66 14.23 23.63
CA THR A 130 -11.05 14.71 23.52
C THR A 130 -11.99 13.53 23.22
N PRO A 131 -13.03 13.26 24.01
CA PRO A 131 -13.90 12.10 23.85
C PRO A 131 -14.55 12.00 22.46
N GLU A 132 -15.02 13.13 21.89
CA GLU A 132 -15.65 13.19 20.58
C GLU A 132 -14.66 12.80 19.47
N VAL A 133 -13.39 13.22 19.58
CA VAL A 133 -12.31 12.88 18.64
C VAL A 133 -12.01 11.39 18.69
N ILE A 134 -11.95 10.82 19.89
CA ILE A 134 -11.72 9.37 20.08
C ILE A 134 -12.88 8.58 19.49
N GLN A 135 -14.11 9.00 19.71
CA GLN A 135 -15.30 8.34 19.18
C GLN A 135 -15.33 8.35 17.65
N CYS A 136 -15.11 9.50 17.02
CA CYS A 136 -15.06 9.62 15.55
C CYS A 136 -13.97 8.72 14.94
N GLY A 137 -12.74 8.81 15.42
CA GLY A 137 -11.64 8.02 14.90
C GLY A 137 -11.80 6.51 15.15
N THR A 138 -12.38 6.11 16.30
CA THR A 138 -12.68 4.71 16.62
C THR A 138 -13.75 4.13 15.70
N SER A 139 -14.79 4.91 15.39
CA SER A 139 -15.88 4.47 14.51
C SER A 139 -15.35 4.18 13.11
N GLN A 140 -14.55 5.08 12.54
CA GLN A 140 -13.88 4.86 11.26
C GLN A 140 -12.98 3.63 11.30
N ALA A 141 -12.08 3.58 12.27
CA ALA A 141 -11.10 2.49 12.40
C ALA A 141 -11.75 1.12 12.49
N ARG A 142 -12.85 0.96 13.20
CA ARG A 142 -13.56 -0.33 13.32
C ARG A 142 -14.13 -0.81 12.00
N ILE A 143 -14.56 0.09 11.12
CA ILE A 143 -15.03 -0.28 9.79
C ILE A 143 -13.83 -0.71 8.94
N ASP A 144 -12.79 0.10 8.89
CA ASP A 144 -11.62 -0.12 8.03
C ASP A 144 -10.86 -1.41 8.39
N THR A 145 -10.71 -1.69 9.70
CA THR A 145 -9.98 -2.89 10.17
C THR A 145 -10.63 -4.20 9.78
N LEU A 146 -11.95 -4.24 9.60
CA LEU A 146 -12.67 -5.44 9.12
C LEU A 146 -12.30 -5.81 7.68
N PHE A 147 -11.79 -4.86 6.88
CA PHE A 147 -11.45 -5.05 5.47
C PHE A 147 -9.95 -5.09 5.21
N TYR A 148 -9.11 -5.14 6.24
CA TYR A 148 -7.64 -5.17 6.09
C TYR A 148 -7.14 -6.35 5.25
N PHE A 149 -7.81 -7.50 5.30
CA PHE A 149 -7.47 -8.65 4.46
C PHE A 149 -7.62 -8.35 2.97
N LEU A 150 -8.66 -7.60 2.56
CA LEU A 150 -8.87 -7.19 1.17
C LEU A 150 -7.79 -6.20 0.71
N LEU A 151 -7.42 -5.25 1.58
CA LEU A 151 -6.33 -4.31 1.31
C LEU A 151 -5.01 -5.03 1.15
N ALA A 152 -4.68 -5.96 2.06
CA ALA A 152 -3.44 -6.75 1.97
C ALA A 152 -3.40 -7.61 0.70
N PHE A 153 -4.51 -8.27 0.36
CA PHE A 153 -4.64 -9.03 -0.88
C PHE A 153 -4.41 -8.14 -2.11
N SER A 154 -5.07 -6.99 -2.17
CA SER A 154 -4.98 -6.03 -3.28
C SER A 154 -3.54 -5.53 -3.45
N HIS A 155 -2.87 -5.13 -2.36
CA HIS A 155 -1.48 -4.67 -2.40
C HIS A 155 -0.51 -5.76 -2.86
N CYS A 156 -0.67 -7.00 -2.39
CA CYS A 156 0.16 -8.13 -2.80
C CYS A 156 -0.10 -8.53 -4.25
N ALA A 157 -1.37 -8.57 -4.69
CA ALA A 157 -1.73 -8.85 -6.08
C ALA A 157 -1.14 -7.81 -7.04
N ALA A 158 -1.27 -6.52 -6.71
CA ALA A 158 -0.64 -5.43 -7.45
C ALA A 158 0.90 -5.55 -7.45
N GLY A 159 1.50 -5.99 -6.32
CA GLY A 159 2.93 -6.26 -6.20
C GLY A 159 3.40 -7.37 -7.15
N ILE A 160 2.67 -8.48 -7.23
CA ILE A 160 2.96 -9.60 -8.14
C ILE A 160 2.89 -9.13 -9.60
N LEU A 161 1.86 -8.39 -9.97
CA LEU A 161 1.69 -7.88 -11.34
C LEU A 161 2.80 -6.89 -11.72
N ARG A 162 3.17 -5.98 -10.81
CA ARG A 162 4.31 -5.08 -11.01
C ARG A 162 5.63 -5.84 -11.15
N GLY A 163 5.86 -6.83 -10.28
CA GLY A 163 7.03 -7.70 -10.37
C GLY A 163 7.10 -8.54 -11.63
N ALA A 164 5.95 -8.82 -12.26
CA ALA A 164 5.84 -9.48 -13.57
C ALA A 164 5.98 -8.51 -14.76
N GLY A 165 6.26 -7.23 -14.52
CA GLY A 165 6.36 -6.19 -15.56
C GLY A 165 5.02 -5.73 -16.14
N LYS A 166 3.89 -6.07 -15.49
CA LYS A 166 2.53 -5.70 -15.93
C LYS A 166 1.95 -4.58 -15.07
N SER A 167 2.66 -3.44 -14.97
CA SER A 167 2.29 -2.31 -14.10
C SER A 167 1.03 -1.57 -14.56
N ILE A 168 0.63 -1.72 -15.83
CA ILE A 168 -0.58 -1.10 -16.38
C ILE A 168 -1.85 -1.75 -15.79
N VAL A 169 -1.84 -3.06 -15.54
CA VAL A 169 -3.02 -3.78 -15.04
C VAL A 169 -3.49 -3.27 -13.68
N PRO A 170 -2.63 -3.18 -12.64
CA PRO A 170 -3.04 -2.59 -11.37
C PRO A 170 -3.50 -1.14 -11.50
N MET A 171 -2.88 -0.36 -12.40
CA MET A 171 -3.30 1.02 -12.66
C MET A 171 -4.74 1.08 -13.17
N ILE A 172 -5.08 0.29 -14.20
CA ILE A 172 -6.43 0.26 -14.78
C ILE A 172 -7.46 -0.21 -13.75
N VAL A 173 -7.17 -1.29 -13.01
CA VAL A 173 -8.07 -1.81 -11.97
C VAL A 173 -8.36 -0.74 -10.92
N MET A 174 -7.34 -0.02 -10.45
CA MET A 174 -7.52 1.06 -9.47
C MET A 174 -8.31 2.24 -10.05
N MET A 175 -8.13 2.57 -11.33
CA MET A 175 -8.92 3.62 -11.99
C MET A 175 -10.40 3.26 -12.05
N VAL A 176 -10.72 2.02 -12.45
CA VAL A 176 -12.10 1.54 -12.56
C VAL A 176 -12.76 1.46 -11.19
N CYS A 177 -12.10 0.85 -10.20
CA CYS A 177 -12.68 0.71 -8.86
C CYS A 177 -12.91 2.06 -8.14
N ARG A 178 -12.13 3.10 -8.45
CA ARG A 178 -12.30 4.44 -7.83
C ARG A 178 -13.19 5.39 -8.61
N SER A 179 -13.55 5.09 -9.85
CA SER A 179 -14.50 5.90 -10.62
C SER A 179 -15.96 5.66 -10.19
N GLU A 180 -16.21 4.65 -9.34
CA GLU A 180 -17.54 4.33 -8.81
C GLU A 180 -17.82 4.95 -7.41
N GLU A 181 -16.82 5.60 -6.79
CA GLU A 181 -16.96 6.37 -5.54
C GLU A 181 -17.15 7.87 -5.82
#